data_ec8dd4926d929a510e4b59a48751f87e
#
_entry.id   ec8dd4926d929a510e4b59a48751f87e
#
_cell.length_a   1.000
_cell.length_b   1.000
_cell.length_c   1.000
_cell.angle_alpha   90.00
_cell.angle_beta   90.00
_cell.angle_gamma   90.00
#
_symmetry.space_group_name_H-M   'P 1'
#
loop_
_entity.id
_entity.type
_entity.pdbx_description
1 polymer ?
#
loop_
_entity_poly.entity_id
_entity_poly.type
_entity_poly.pdbx_seq_one_letter_code
_entity_poly.pdbx_strand_id
1 'polypeptide(L)'
;DSDYVTYVWFDALINYITAVGFKEDKDQFDSWWPVSYHLIGKDILTTHAVYWPTMLLSAGIQLPQSIFAHGWWLMGESKMSKSLGNVINPMDLIDDYGVDPVRYYLMREMVLGHDSSFTMESFIQRYNSDLANDFGNLLSRVSTLIKKNYDARIPEPGDYLESDIQIKMKGESLSSQIEILIADMRLNEAIEEIMQYIRTVNKYMEDNAPWKLVKEDKIAAGRVLYIAGEALRLSAVLLSPVMPHRTSILLDALSARDTDISWGKLIPGDILKDHEPLFPRIK
;
A
#
# COMPACT_ATOMS: atom_id res chain seq x y z
N ASP A 1 20.41 33.96 -31.98
CA ASP A 1 20.69 35.25 -31.35
C ASP A 1 21.34 35.00 -29.99
N SER A 2 22.51 35.56 -29.72
CA SER A 2 23.31 35.32 -28.52
C SER A 2 22.65 35.89 -27.24
N ASP A 3 21.66 36.75 -27.41
CA ASP A 3 20.96 37.45 -26.30
C ASP A 3 19.73 36.72 -25.79
N TYR A 4 19.40 35.58 -26.41
CA TYR A 4 18.23 34.81 -26.09
C TYR A 4 18.54 33.33 -25.83
N VAL A 5 17.80 32.69 -24.94
CA VAL A 5 17.85 31.27 -24.68
C VAL A 5 16.46 30.66 -24.87
N THR A 6 16.42 29.41 -25.27
CA THR A 6 15.17 28.66 -25.32
C THR A 6 14.68 28.37 -23.91
N TYR A 7 13.41 28.59 -23.64
CA TYR A 7 12.82 28.23 -22.38
C TYR A 7 12.71 26.72 -22.25
N VAL A 8 13.45 26.16 -21.31
CA VAL A 8 13.66 24.70 -21.18
C VAL A 8 12.37 23.89 -21.10
N TRP A 9 11.30 24.44 -20.50
CA TRP A 9 10.02 23.73 -20.36
C TRP A 9 9.32 23.48 -21.68
N PHE A 10 9.58 24.28 -22.72
CA PHE A 10 9.06 24.01 -24.05
C PHE A 10 9.61 22.68 -24.59
N ASP A 11 10.88 22.43 -24.41
CA ASP A 11 11.54 21.18 -24.80
C ASP A 11 11.13 20.03 -23.85
N ALA A 12 11.24 20.25 -22.55
CA ALA A 12 11.00 19.21 -21.54
C ALA A 12 9.58 18.64 -21.59
N LEU A 13 8.54 19.46 -21.82
CA LEU A 13 7.15 19.00 -21.86
C LEU A 13 6.84 18.16 -23.10
N ILE A 14 7.47 18.44 -24.24
CA ILE A 14 7.31 17.66 -25.49
C ILE A 14 7.76 16.20 -25.29
N ASN A 15 8.66 15.94 -24.35
CA ASN A 15 9.14 14.59 -24.06
C ASN A 15 7.98 13.62 -23.71
N TYR A 16 6.90 14.09 -23.11
CA TYR A 16 5.74 13.22 -22.78
C TYR A 16 5.11 12.58 -24.03
N ILE A 17 4.95 13.35 -25.10
CA ILE A 17 4.38 12.83 -26.35
C ILE A 17 5.42 12.14 -27.22
N THR A 18 6.67 12.58 -27.19
CA THR A 18 7.78 11.95 -27.93
C THR A 18 8.01 10.53 -27.42
N ALA A 19 8.02 10.33 -26.10
CA ALA A 19 8.28 9.02 -25.47
C ALA A 19 7.21 7.97 -25.86
N VAL A 20 6.00 8.39 -26.19
CA VAL A 20 4.90 7.49 -26.60
C VAL A 20 4.71 7.42 -28.13
N GLY A 21 5.69 7.92 -28.92
CA GLY A 21 5.73 7.71 -30.38
C GLY A 21 5.01 8.77 -31.21
N PHE A 22 4.77 9.98 -30.69
CA PHE A 22 4.12 11.05 -31.44
C PHE A 22 4.80 11.29 -32.80
N LYS A 23 4.03 11.15 -33.90
CA LYS A 23 4.46 11.23 -35.32
C LYS A 23 5.42 10.14 -35.82
N GLU A 24 5.99 9.32 -34.95
CA GLU A 24 6.89 8.23 -35.33
C GLU A 24 6.14 6.90 -35.41
N ASP A 25 5.30 6.60 -34.43
CA ASP A 25 4.52 5.38 -34.35
C ASP A 25 3.08 5.72 -33.89
N LYS A 26 2.17 5.76 -34.86
CA LYS A 26 0.77 6.13 -34.59
C LYS A 26 0.07 5.12 -33.68
N ASP A 27 0.31 3.83 -33.86
CA ASP A 27 -0.38 2.79 -33.09
C ASP A 27 0.08 2.81 -31.62
N GLN A 28 1.38 3.00 -31.40
CA GLN A 28 1.91 3.21 -30.06
C GLN A 28 1.34 4.49 -29.43
N PHE A 29 1.33 5.59 -30.17
CA PHE A 29 0.80 6.86 -29.68
C PHE A 29 -0.68 6.73 -29.29
N ASP A 30 -1.51 6.18 -30.16
CA ASP A 30 -2.96 6.04 -29.92
C ASP A 30 -3.26 5.07 -28.75
N SER A 31 -2.36 4.14 -28.41
CA SER A 31 -2.52 3.23 -27.28
C SER A 31 -2.15 3.85 -25.92
N TRP A 32 -1.27 4.87 -25.92
CA TRP A 32 -0.78 5.49 -24.68
C TRP A 32 -1.29 6.92 -24.46
N TRP A 33 -1.74 7.60 -25.51
CA TRP A 33 -2.23 8.97 -25.41
C TRP A 33 -3.74 9.06 -25.71
N PRO A 34 -4.54 9.82 -24.92
CA PRO A 34 -4.09 10.65 -23.80
C PRO A 34 -3.77 9.82 -22.55
N VAL A 35 -2.74 10.21 -21.84
CA VAL A 35 -2.43 9.62 -20.53
C VAL A 35 -3.51 9.98 -19.52
N SER A 36 -3.80 9.08 -18.58
CA SER A 36 -4.80 9.33 -17.54
C SER A 36 -4.33 10.41 -16.57
N TYR A 37 -3.08 10.31 -16.11
CA TYR A 37 -2.55 11.15 -15.05
C TYR A 37 -1.15 11.68 -15.36
N HIS A 38 -0.91 12.97 -15.04
CA HIS A 38 0.42 13.49 -14.74
C HIS A 38 0.55 13.59 -13.21
N LEU A 39 1.46 12.85 -12.61
CA LEU A 39 1.79 12.94 -11.19
C LEU A 39 3.09 13.74 -11.05
N ILE A 40 3.02 14.92 -10.44
CA ILE A 40 4.10 15.90 -10.42
C ILE A 40 4.28 16.52 -9.04
N GLY A 41 5.41 17.16 -8.79
CA GLY A 41 5.60 18.04 -7.64
C GLY A 41 4.86 19.37 -7.80
N LYS A 42 4.37 19.97 -6.72
CA LYS A 42 3.63 21.24 -6.76
C LYS A 42 4.45 22.42 -7.31
N ASP A 43 5.77 22.34 -7.25
CA ASP A 43 6.70 23.38 -7.75
C ASP A 43 6.67 23.53 -9.28
N ILE A 44 6.26 22.49 -10.01
CA ILE A 44 6.12 22.52 -11.46
C ILE A 44 4.65 22.49 -11.93
N LEU A 45 3.71 22.81 -11.04
CA LEU A 45 2.27 22.79 -11.36
C LEU A 45 1.92 23.78 -12.47
N THR A 46 2.46 24.99 -12.46
CA THR A 46 2.17 25.99 -13.50
C THR A 46 2.59 25.51 -14.89
N THR A 47 3.74 24.86 -15.00
CA THR A 47 4.21 24.36 -16.30
C THR A 47 3.32 23.24 -16.85
N HIS A 48 2.78 22.41 -15.98
CA HIS A 48 1.92 21.28 -16.37
C HIS A 48 0.44 21.63 -16.49
N ALA A 49 -0.03 22.59 -15.70
CA ALA A 49 -1.45 22.96 -15.70
C ALA A 49 -1.80 24.15 -16.61
N VAL A 50 -0.79 24.94 -17.03
CA VAL A 50 -1.00 26.11 -17.91
C VAL A 50 -0.24 25.93 -19.22
N TYR A 51 1.08 25.80 -19.20
CA TYR A 51 1.88 25.77 -20.43
C TYR A 51 1.65 24.50 -21.24
N TRP A 52 1.66 23.36 -20.59
CA TRP A 52 1.49 22.09 -21.30
C TRP A 52 0.14 21.94 -21.99
N PRO A 53 -1.02 22.19 -21.35
CA PRO A 53 -2.31 22.20 -22.04
C PRO A 53 -2.37 23.20 -23.20
N THR A 54 -1.78 24.38 -23.03
CA THR A 54 -1.75 25.39 -24.09
C THR A 54 -0.94 24.91 -25.31
N MET A 55 0.19 24.24 -25.10
CA MET A 55 1.00 23.64 -26.16
C MET A 55 0.25 22.52 -26.89
N LEU A 56 -0.40 21.62 -26.16
CA LEU A 56 -1.18 20.52 -26.72
C LEU A 56 -2.36 21.04 -27.56
N LEU A 57 -3.12 22.00 -27.04
CA LEU A 57 -4.23 22.62 -27.76
C LEU A 57 -3.76 23.32 -29.04
N SER A 58 -2.63 24.02 -28.97
CA SER A 58 -2.03 24.69 -30.15
C SER A 58 -1.58 23.68 -31.23
N ALA A 59 -1.16 22.49 -30.80
CA ALA A 59 -0.78 21.39 -31.69
C ALA A 59 -1.94 20.51 -32.14
N GLY A 60 -3.17 20.75 -31.68
CA GLY A 60 -4.34 19.92 -31.95
C GLY A 60 -4.29 18.53 -31.30
N ILE A 61 -3.56 18.39 -30.19
CA ILE A 61 -3.38 17.15 -29.45
C ILE A 61 -4.34 17.13 -28.27
N GLN A 62 -4.95 15.99 -27.99
CA GLN A 62 -5.85 15.78 -26.86
C GLN A 62 -5.12 16.00 -25.53
N LEU A 63 -5.81 16.60 -24.55
CA LEU A 63 -5.27 16.83 -23.22
C LEU A 63 -5.19 15.55 -22.37
N PRO A 64 -4.25 15.44 -21.42
CA PRO A 64 -4.29 14.42 -20.38
C PRO A 64 -5.57 14.55 -19.55
N GLN A 65 -6.02 13.45 -18.93
CA GLN A 65 -7.27 13.47 -18.17
C GLN A 65 -7.15 14.26 -16.88
N SER A 66 -6.02 14.12 -16.17
CA SER A 66 -5.83 14.76 -14.87
C SER A 66 -4.36 15.09 -14.60
N ILE A 67 -4.16 16.09 -13.74
CA ILE A 67 -2.85 16.48 -13.23
C ILE A 67 -2.95 16.48 -11.71
N PHE A 68 -2.14 15.64 -11.05
CA PHE A 68 -2.03 15.55 -9.62
C PHE A 68 -0.68 16.11 -9.15
N ALA A 69 -0.73 17.13 -8.30
CA ALA A 69 0.47 17.74 -7.74
C ALA A 69 0.62 17.34 -6.27
N HIS A 70 1.69 16.62 -5.94
CA HIS A 70 2.03 16.31 -4.56
C HIS A 70 2.79 17.48 -3.91
N GLY A 71 2.68 17.58 -2.57
CA GLY A 71 3.44 18.53 -1.77
C GLY A 71 4.90 18.15 -1.56
N TRP A 72 5.59 18.92 -0.75
CA TRP A 72 6.98 18.64 -0.37
C TRP A 72 7.06 17.77 0.87
N TRP A 73 8.14 17.00 0.95
CA TRP A 73 8.60 16.45 2.20
C TRP A 73 9.46 17.47 2.94
N LEU A 74 9.02 17.84 4.14
CA LEU A 74 9.70 18.79 5.00
C LEU A 74 10.46 18.04 6.10
N MET A 75 11.50 18.67 6.65
CA MET A 75 12.10 18.24 7.91
C MET A 75 11.75 19.25 8.99
N GLY A 76 10.84 18.88 9.88
CA GLY A 76 10.17 19.83 10.77
C GLY A 76 9.35 20.83 9.94
N GLU A 77 9.60 22.13 10.15
CA GLU A 77 8.96 23.21 9.40
C GLU A 77 9.76 23.65 8.16
N SER A 78 10.94 23.07 7.92
CA SER A 78 11.86 23.50 6.87
C SER A 78 11.85 22.57 5.68
N LYS A 79 11.89 23.13 4.45
CA LYS A 79 12.13 22.34 3.24
C LYS A 79 13.49 21.65 3.32
N MET A 80 13.53 20.37 2.97
CA MET A 80 14.80 19.64 2.84
C MET A 80 15.69 20.29 1.80
N SER A 81 16.94 20.61 2.17
CA SER A 81 17.92 21.26 1.30
C SER A 81 19.30 20.70 1.56
N LYS A 82 20.01 20.32 0.47
CA LYS A 82 21.41 19.85 0.56
C LYS A 82 22.33 20.89 1.21
N SER A 83 22.06 22.18 0.97
CA SER A 83 22.86 23.27 1.54
C SER A 83 22.67 23.45 3.06
N LEU A 84 21.55 23.02 3.60
CA LEU A 84 21.26 23.05 5.03
C LEU A 84 21.64 21.77 5.76
N GLY A 85 22.08 20.72 5.04
CA GLY A 85 22.47 19.44 5.61
C GLY A 85 21.31 18.66 6.28
N ASN A 86 20.06 19.05 6.02
CA ASN A 86 18.87 18.47 6.60
C ASN A 86 18.13 17.51 5.66
N VAL A 87 18.86 16.90 4.72
CA VAL A 87 18.30 15.92 3.78
C VAL A 87 18.40 14.53 4.38
N ILE A 88 17.28 13.85 4.50
CA ILE A 88 17.27 12.42 4.78
C ILE A 88 17.52 11.68 3.48
N ASN A 89 18.56 10.85 3.49
CA ASN A 89 18.84 9.98 2.35
C ASN A 89 17.89 8.76 2.44
N PRO A 90 16.99 8.57 1.48
CA PRO A 90 16.08 7.40 1.53
C PRO A 90 16.82 6.07 1.43
N MET A 91 18.04 6.04 0.85
CA MET A 91 18.83 4.80 0.78
C MET A 91 19.27 4.33 2.17
N ASP A 92 19.68 5.26 3.05
CA ASP A 92 20.07 4.90 4.43
C ASP A 92 18.88 4.30 5.20
N LEU A 93 17.67 4.85 5.00
CA LEU A 93 16.45 4.28 5.57
C LEU A 93 16.14 2.88 5.01
N ILE A 94 16.36 2.68 3.72
CA ILE A 94 16.15 1.40 3.05
C ILE A 94 17.13 0.35 3.54
N ASP A 95 18.40 0.73 3.75
CA ASP A 95 19.45 -0.16 4.25
C ASP A 95 19.17 -0.57 5.70
N ASP A 96 18.68 0.35 6.53
CA ASP A 96 18.40 0.09 7.94
C ASP A 96 17.08 -0.67 8.18
N TYR A 97 16.03 -0.34 7.43
CA TYR A 97 14.65 -0.80 7.71
C TYR A 97 14.00 -1.61 6.58
N GLY A 98 14.62 -1.64 5.41
CA GLY A 98 14.08 -2.29 4.20
C GLY A 98 13.18 -1.37 3.38
N VAL A 99 12.99 -1.74 2.11
CA VAL A 99 12.22 -0.95 1.12
C VAL A 99 10.75 -0.81 1.53
N ASP A 100 10.10 -1.89 1.92
CA ASP A 100 8.65 -1.90 2.13
C ASP A 100 8.17 -0.98 3.27
N PRO A 101 8.82 -0.95 4.45
CA PRO A 101 8.46 0.00 5.49
C PRO A 101 8.63 1.47 5.08
N VAL A 102 9.67 1.78 4.30
CA VAL A 102 9.90 3.14 3.80
C VAL A 102 8.80 3.54 2.81
N ARG A 103 8.45 2.64 1.86
CA ARG A 103 7.33 2.86 0.93
C ARG A 103 6.01 3.04 1.68
N TYR A 104 5.74 2.16 2.65
CA TYR A 104 4.53 2.24 3.48
C TYR A 104 4.44 3.60 4.17
N TYR A 105 5.49 4.03 4.86
CA TYR A 105 5.51 5.31 5.56
C TYR A 105 5.25 6.49 4.63
N LEU A 106 5.96 6.55 3.50
CA LEU A 106 5.80 7.66 2.55
C LEU A 106 4.38 7.74 1.98
N MET A 107 3.80 6.62 1.61
CA MET A 107 2.45 6.60 1.05
C MET A 107 1.36 6.78 2.11
N ARG A 108 1.63 6.38 3.35
CA ARG A 108 0.69 6.47 4.47
C ARG A 108 0.61 7.87 5.07
N GLU A 109 1.74 8.59 5.14
CA GLU A 109 1.82 9.93 5.75
C GLU A 109 1.51 11.05 4.76
N MET A 110 1.74 10.85 3.47
CA MET A 110 1.52 11.90 2.49
C MET A 110 0.03 12.00 2.13
N VAL A 111 -0.56 13.15 2.43
CA VAL A 111 -1.86 13.55 1.86
C VAL A 111 -1.56 14.28 0.55
N LEU A 112 -2.02 13.73 -0.57
CA LEU A 112 -1.74 14.32 -1.88
C LEU A 112 -2.24 15.77 -1.94
N GLY A 113 -1.41 16.68 -2.48
CA GLY A 113 -1.69 18.10 -2.52
C GLY A 113 -1.21 18.91 -1.31
N HIS A 114 -0.83 18.24 -0.22
CA HIS A 114 -0.33 18.89 0.99
C HIS A 114 1.14 18.55 1.24
N ASP A 115 1.83 19.44 1.96
CA ASP A 115 3.17 19.15 2.45
C ASP A 115 3.11 18.18 3.63
N SER A 116 4.08 17.29 3.72
CA SER A 116 4.22 16.32 4.79
C SER A 116 5.56 16.49 5.49
N SER A 117 5.59 16.28 6.81
CA SER A 117 6.83 16.36 7.58
C SER A 117 7.35 14.95 7.85
N PHE A 118 8.64 14.74 7.59
CA PHE A 118 9.34 13.52 7.98
C PHE A 118 10.10 13.77 9.28
N THR A 119 9.94 12.85 10.24
CA THR A 119 10.83 12.71 11.40
C THR A 119 11.11 11.23 11.65
N MET A 120 12.31 10.91 12.15
CA MET A 120 12.62 9.53 12.53
C MET A 120 11.70 9.00 13.62
N GLU A 121 11.28 9.87 14.52
CA GLU A 121 10.32 9.51 15.58
C GLU A 121 8.98 9.07 14.99
N SER A 122 8.41 9.84 14.06
CA SER A 122 7.14 9.49 13.40
C SER A 122 7.28 8.22 12.56
N PHE A 123 8.41 8.02 11.89
CA PHE A 123 8.69 6.80 11.14
C PHE A 123 8.72 5.57 12.05
N ILE A 124 9.49 5.62 13.15
CA ILE A 124 9.59 4.51 14.11
C ILE A 124 8.25 4.25 14.80
N GLN A 125 7.53 5.30 15.17
CA GLN A 125 6.20 5.18 15.76
C GLN A 125 5.24 4.47 14.80
N ARG A 126 5.19 4.90 13.55
CA ARG A 126 4.33 4.31 12.52
C ARG A 126 4.72 2.86 12.21
N TYR A 127 6.01 2.60 12.06
CA TYR A 127 6.52 1.24 11.87
C TYR A 127 6.11 0.31 13.02
N ASN A 128 6.33 0.74 14.26
CA ASN A 128 6.04 -0.10 15.42
C ASN A 128 4.53 -0.29 15.64
N SER A 129 3.71 0.75 15.45
CA SER A 129 2.27 0.65 15.67
C SER A 129 1.59 -0.16 14.57
N ASP A 130 1.74 0.25 13.34
CA ASP A 130 0.96 -0.31 12.24
C ASP A 130 1.56 -1.63 11.73
N LEU A 131 2.89 -1.64 11.49
CA LEU A 131 3.52 -2.80 10.86
C LEU A 131 3.89 -3.89 11.86
N ALA A 132 4.58 -3.55 12.96
CA ALA A 132 5.01 -4.55 13.92
C ALA A 132 3.86 -5.03 14.81
N ASN A 133 3.11 -4.11 15.44
CA ASN A 133 2.09 -4.46 16.41
C ASN A 133 0.77 -4.90 15.77
N ASP A 134 0.29 -4.18 14.74
CA ASP A 134 -1.01 -4.53 14.15
C ASP A 134 -0.85 -5.68 13.14
N PHE A 135 -0.05 -5.50 12.08
CA PHE A 135 0.01 -6.43 10.97
C PHE A 135 0.91 -7.64 11.26
N GLY A 136 2.15 -7.42 11.67
CA GLY A 136 3.12 -8.49 11.91
C GLY A 136 2.74 -9.37 13.11
N ASN A 137 2.27 -8.78 14.20
CA ASN A 137 1.83 -9.53 15.37
C ASN A 137 0.57 -10.37 15.09
N LEU A 138 -0.35 -9.88 14.27
CA LEU A 138 -1.53 -10.68 13.88
C LEU A 138 -1.10 -11.95 13.16
N LEU A 139 -0.19 -11.87 12.17
CA LEU A 139 0.37 -13.04 11.51
C LEU A 139 1.04 -13.99 12.50
N SER A 140 1.88 -13.48 13.39
CA SER A 140 2.58 -14.29 14.40
C SER A 140 1.61 -15.02 15.32
N ARG A 141 0.55 -14.36 15.77
CA ARG A 141 -0.48 -14.96 16.64
C ARG A 141 -1.25 -16.07 15.92
N VAL A 142 -1.72 -15.80 14.70
CA VAL A 142 -2.47 -16.77 13.89
C VAL A 142 -1.59 -17.98 13.56
N SER A 143 -0.40 -17.76 13.02
CA SER A 143 0.51 -18.84 12.61
C SER A 143 0.98 -19.68 13.80
N THR A 144 1.32 -19.06 14.94
CA THR A 144 1.74 -19.78 16.14
C THR A 144 0.63 -20.69 16.68
N LEU A 145 -0.62 -20.19 16.74
CA LEU A 145 -1.74 -20.97 17.23
C LEU A 145 -2.09 -22.12 16.29
N ILE A 146 -2.05 -21.91 14.98
CA ILE A 146 -2.28 -22.97 14.00
C ILE A 146 -1.17 -24.03 14.07
N LYS A 147 0.11 -23.62 14.07
CA LYS A 147 1.24 -24.53 14.17
C LYS A 147 1.17 -25.40 15.44
N LYS A 148 0.85 -24.80 16.55
CA LYS A 148 0.82 -25.48 17.86
C LYS A 148 -0.36 -26.45 18.02
N ASN A 149 -1.52 -26.15 17.44
CA ASN A 149 -2.76 -26.84 17.78
C ASN A 149 -3.40 -27.61 16.61
N TYR A 150 -2.97 -27.35 15.37
CA TYR A 150 -3.54 -27.92 14.14
C TYR A 150 -2.46 -28.53 13.22
N ASP A 151 -1.32 -28.96 13.78
CA ASP A 151 -0.22 -29.59 13.04
C ASP A 151 0.26 -28.73 11.85
N ALA A 152 0.33 -27.41 12.08
CA ALA A 152 0.61 -26.40 11.08
C ALA A 152 -0.36 -26.36 9.87
N ARG A 153 -1.51 -27.03 9.93
CA ARG A 153 -2.50 -27.03 8.86
C ARG A 153 -3.57 -25.98 9.09
N ILE A 154 -3.92 -25.26 8.04
CA ILE A 154 -5.03 -24.32 8.04
C ILE A 154 -6.32 -25.06 8.47
N PRO A 155 -6.99 -24.61 9.55
CA PRO A 155 -8.20 -25.28 10.05
C PRO A 155 -9.38 -25.11 9.09
N GLU A 156 -10.37 -25.99 9.21
CA GLU A 156 -11.65 -25.83 8.54
C GLU A 156 -12.44 -24.63 9.12
N PRO A 157 -13.09 -23.83 8.28
CA PRO A 157 -13.85 -22.66 8.74
C PRO A 157 -15.13 -23.04 9.52
N GLY A 158 -15.72 -24.19 9.24
CA GLY A 158 -17.01 -24.57 9.83
C GLY A 158 -18.14 -23.60 9.50
N ASP A 159 -19.20 -23.64 10.31
CA ASP A 159 -20.33 -22.71 10.19
C ASP A 159 -19.98 -21.35 10.80
N TYR A 160 -20.22 -20.28 10.05
CA TYR A 160 -19.92 -18.92 10.48
C TYR A 160 -20.94 -18.41 11.49
N LEU A 161 -20.46 -17.79 12.55
CA LEU A 161 -21.27 -17.01 13.49
C LEU A 161 -21.41 -15.56 12.99
N GLU A 162 -22.28 -14.79 13.66
CA GLU A 162 -22.54 -13.39 13.31
C GLU A 162 -21.25 -12.54 13.28
N SER A 163 -20.39 -12.71 14.27
CA SER A 163 -19.09 -12.00 14.33
C SER A 163 -18.16 -12.36 13.16
N ASP A 164 -18.20 -13.61 12.69
CA ASP A 164 -17.40 -14.10 11.56
C ASP A 164 -17.90 -13.48 10.25
N ILE A 165 -19.24 -13.45 10.10
CA ILE A 165 -19.92 -12.84 8.95
C ILE A 165 -19.59 -11.35 8.86
N GLN A 166 -19.52 -10.63 9.98
CA GLN A 166 -19.15 -9.21 10.00
C GLN A 166 -17.72 -8.99 9.52
N ILE A 167 -16.75 -9.81 9.93
CA ILE A 167 -15.37 -9.75 9.44
C ILE A 167 -15.32 -10.02 7.93
N LYS A 168 -16.01 -11.06 7.48
CA LYS A 168 -16.10 -11.41 6.05
C LYS A 168 -16.68 -10.26 5.23
N MET A 169 -17.88 -9.76 5.60
CA MET A 169 -18.56 -8.68 4.87
C MET A 169 -17.71 -7.42 4.79
N LYS A 170 -17.02 -7.06 5.89
CA LYS A 170 -16.12 -5.92 5.92
C LYS A 170 -14.94 -6.13 4.96
N GLY A 171 -14.36 -7.33 4.92
CA GLY A 171 -13.29 -7.69 3.99
C GLY A 171 -13.74 -7.65 2.52
N GLU A 172 -14.92 -8.20 2.21
CA GLU A 172 -15.48 -8.20 0.85
C GLU A 172 -15.81 -6.79 0.34
N SER A 173 -16.26 -5.88 1.22
CA SER A 173 -16.52 -4.49 0.84
C SER A 173 -15.26 -3.63 0.70
N LEU A 174 -14.15 -4.07 1.31
CA LEU A 174 -12.92 -3.27 1.41
C LEU A 174 -12.30 -2.99 0.03
N SER A 175 -12.30 -3.96 -0.88
CA SER A 175 -11.71 -3.82 -2.22
C SER A 175 -12.38 -2.70 -3.04
N SER A 176 -13.69 -2.64 -3.05
CA SER A 176 -14.44 -1.59 -3.77
C SER A 176 -14.25 -0.21 -3.15
N GLN A 177 -14.14 -0.13 -1.81
CA GLN A 177 -13.84 1.13 -1.12
C GLN A 177 -12.43 1.63 -1.48
N ILE A 178 -11.45 0.73 -1.49
CA ILE A 178 -10.07 1.05 -1.85
C ILE A 178 -9.98 1.49 -3.32
N GLU A 179 -10.69 0.82 -4.23
CA GLU A 179 -10.70 1.19 -5.65
C GLU A 179 -11.19 2.64 -5.86
N ILE A 180 -12.24 3.05 -5.16
CA ILE A 180 -12.74 4.44 -5.18
C ILE A 180 -11.68 5.40 -4.65
N LEU A 181 -11.05 5.09 -3.51
CA LEU A 181 -10.03 5.95 -2.91
C LEU A 181 -8.79 6.09 -3.80
N ILE A 182 -8.37 5.01 -4.46
CA ILE A 182 -7.26 5.03 -5.40
C ILE A 182 -7.60 5.84 -6.65
N ALA A 183 -8.82 5.70 -7.20
CA ALA A 183 -9.28 6.48 -8.34
C ALA A 183 -9.28 7.99 -8.04
N ASP A 184 -9.56 8.36 -6.79
CA ASP A 184 -9.50 9.74 -6.29
C ASP A 184 -8.09 10.15 -5.83
N MET A 185 -7.07 9.30 -6.01
CA MET A 185 -5.69 9.51 -5.54
C MET A 185 -5.55 9.72 -4.03
N ARG A 186 -6.49 9.21 -3.23
CA ARG A 186 -6.49 9.25 -1.76
C ARG A 186 -5.76 8.03 -1.19
N LEU A 187 -4.48 7.87 -1.57
CA LEU A 187 -3.69 6.66 -1.30
C LEU A 187 -3.47 6.43 0.20
N ASN A 188 -3.24 7.49 0.96
CA ASN A 188 -3.09 7.43 2.42
C ASN A 188 -4.35 6.90 3.11
N GLU A 189 -5.53 7.28 2.61
CA GLU A 189 -6.80 6.80 3.16
C GLU A 189 -7.08 5.36 2.74
N ALA A 190 -6.75 4.98 1.52
CA ALA A 190 -6.84 3.58 1.08
C ALA A 190 -6.00 2.65 1.98
N ILE A 191 -4.78 3.05 2.32
CA ILE A 191 -3.92 2.31 3.26
C ILE A 191 -4.54 2.29 4.66
N GLU A 192 -5.09 3.43 5.14
CA GLU A 192 -5.74 3.49 6.46
C GLU A 192 -6.94 2.55 6.56
N GLU A 193 -7.78 2.45 5.53
CA GLU A 193 -8.91 1.50 5.52
C GLU A 193 -8.45 0.05 5.68
N ILE A 194 -7.36 -0.34 5.00
CA ILE A 194 -6.78 -1.68 5.17
C ILE A 194 -6.26 -1.87 6.61
N MET A 195 -5.59 -0.86 7.17
CA MET A 195 -5.08 -0.94 8.53
C MET A 195 -6.22 -0.97 9.57
N GLN A 196 -7.32 -0.25 9.34
CA GLN A 196 -8.52 -0.32 10.17
C GLN A 196 -9.15 -1.73 10.13
N TYR A 197 -9.15 -2.36 8.97
CA TYR A 197 -9.60 -3.74 8.85
C TYR A 197 -8.72 -4.70 9.66
N ILE A 198 -7.39 -4.58 9.54
CA ILE A 198 -6.43 -5.37 10.35
C ILE A 198 -6.66 -5.16 11.85
N ARG A 199 -6.87 -3.92 12.31
CA ARG A 199 -7.21 -3.62 13.72
C ARG A 199 -8.54 -4.25 14.14
N THR A 200 -9.53 -4.26 13.25
CA THR A 200 -10.81 -4.94 13.49
C THR A 200 -10.60 -6.45 13.68
N VAL A 201 -9.73 -7.07 12.87
CA VAL A 201 -9.40 -8.50 12.99
C VAL A 201 -8.60 -8.79 14.26
N ASN A 202 -7.68 -7.90 14.67
CA ASN A 202 -7.00 -8.03 15.96
C ASN A 202 -7.99 -8.03 17.12
N LYS A 203 -8.97 -7.10 17.09
CA LYS A 203 -10.04 -7.06 18.11
C LYS A 203 -10.90 -8.33 18.08
N TYR A 204 -11.29 -8.79 16.90
CA TYR A 204 -12.02 -10.05 16.73
C TYR A 204 -11.26 -11.24 17.36
N MET A 205 -9.95 -11.33 17.17
CA MET A 205 -9.08 -12.33 17.80
C MET A 205 -9.06 -12.20 19.33
N GLU A 206 -9.13 -10.98 19.88
CA GLU A 206 -9.18 -10.75 21.33
C GLU A 206 -10.55 -11.14 21.91
N ASP A 207 -11.62 -10.72 21.28
CA ASP A 207 -12.98 -10.98 21.72
C ASP A 207 -13.30 -12.49 21.72
N ASN A 208 -12.81 -13.24 20.72
CA ASN A 208 -13.02 -14.70 20.63
C ASN A 208 -11.94 -15.53 21.37
N ALA A 209 -10.83 -14.93 21.77
CA ALA A 209 -9.76 -15.55 22.54
C ALA A 209 -9.38 -17.00 22.12
N PRO A 210 -9.00 -17.26 20.86
CA PRO A 210 -8.79 -18.63 20.34
C PRO A 210 -7.72 -19.41 21.11
N TRP A 211 -6.80 -18.75 21.80
CA TRP A 211 -5.81 -19.39 22.70
C TRP A 211 -6.42 -20.00 23.97
N LYS A 212 -7.60 -19.57 24.38
CA LYS A 212 -8.41 -20.19 25.43
C LYS A 212 -9.33 -21.20 24.80
N LEU A 213 -10.04 -20.80 23.78
CA LEU A 213 -11.08 -21.58 23.09
C LEU A 213 -10.55 -22.94 22.59
N VAL A 214 -9.29 -23.00 22.13
CA VAL A 214 -8.67 -24.24 21.66
C VAL A 214 -8.63 -25.37 22.69
N LYS A 215 -8.75 -25.07 23.99
CA LYS A 215 -8.78 -26.06 25.08
C LYS A 215 -10.19 -26.59 25.36
N GLU A 216 -11.21 -25.85 24.98
CA GLU A 216 -12.61 -26.11 25.27
C GLU A 216 -13.34 -26.60 24.01
N ASP A 217 -13.15 -25.88 22.89
CA ASP A 217 -13.76 -26.17 21.59
C ASP A 217 -12.73 -25.91 20.48
N LYS A 218 -12.04 -26.98 20.07
CA LYS A 218 -11.01 -26.91 19.03
C LYS A 218 -11.59 -26.53 17.65
N ILE A 219 -12.85 -26.90 17.36
CA ILE A 219 -13.52 -26.57 16.09
C ILE A 219 -13.82 -25.08 16.04
N ALA A 220 -14.40 -24.52 17.08
CA ALA A 220 -14.66 -23.08 17.17
C ALA A 220 -13.38 -22.25 17.14
N ALA A 221 -12.32 -22.69 17.81
CA ALA A 221 -11.01 -22.02 17.73
C ALA A 221 -10.42 -22.07 16.32
N GLY A 222 -10.57 -23.20 15.62
CA GLY A 222 -10.15 -23.37 14.22
C GLY A 222 -10.86 -22.40 13.28
N ARG A 223 -12.16 -22.24 13.43
CA ARG A 223 -12.95 -21.25 12.69
C ARG A 223 -12.40 -19.83 12.86
N VAL A 224 -12.19 -19.39 14.11
CA VAL A 224 -11.63 -18.06 14.39
C VAL A 224 -10.28 -17.85 13.73
N LEU A 225 -9.41 -18.86 13.77
CA LEU A 225 -8.08 -18.80 13.15
C LEU A 225 -8.14 -18.80 11.63
N TYR A 226 -9.08 -19.55 11.03
CA TYR A 226 -9.31 -19.48 9.58
C TYR A 226 -9.76 -18.08 9.15
N ILE A 227 -10.76 -17.50 9.83
CA ILE A 227 -11.28 -16.16 9.55
C ILE A 227 -10.16 -15.11 9.64
N ALA A 228 -9.34 -15.15 10.69
CA ALA A 228 -8.23 -14.23 10.86
C ALA A 228 -7.13 -14.44 9.80
N GLY A 229 -6.85 -15.67 9.42
CA GLY A 229 -5.91 -16.02 8.36
C GLY A 229 -6.37 -15.51 6.99
N GLU A 230 -7.63 -15.70 6.67
CA GLU A 230 -8.21 -15.21 5.41
C GLU A 230 -8.25 -13.68 5.34
N ALA A 231 -8.58 -13.02 6.45
CA ALA A 231 -8.51 -11.56 6.54
C ALA A 231 -7.07 -11.03 6.38
N LEU A 232 -6.07 -11.74 6.92
CA LEU A 232 -4.65 -11.43 6.71
C LEU A 232 -4.26 -11.58 5.24
N ARG A 233 -4.68 -12.67 4.59
CA ARG A 233 -4.43 -12.91 3.16
C ARG A 233 -4.98 -11.75 2.33
N LEU A 234 -6.24 -11.40 2.53
CA LEU A 234 -6.89 -10.31 1.82
C LEU A 234 -6.16 -8.99 2.04
N SER A 235 -5.83 -8.66 3.29
CA SER A 235 -5.06 -7.45 3.62
C SER A 235 -3.69 -7.42 2.94
N ALA A 236 -3.00 -8.56 2.88
CA ALA A 236 -1.70 -8.67 2.21
C ALA A 236 -1.82 -8.46 0.70
N VAL A 237 -2.84 -9.02 0.06
CA VAL A 237 -3.09 -8.79 -1.38
C VAL A 237 -3.34 -7.30 -1.65
N LEU A 238 -4.18 -6.65 -0.85
CA LEU A 238 -4.50 -5.22 -1.01
C LEU A 238 -3.30 -4.30 -0.70
N LEU A 239 -2.40 -4.70 0.21
CA LEU A 239 -1.17 -3.96 0.51
C LEU A 239 0.01 -4.29 -0.42
N SER A 240 -0.12 -5.29 -1.29
CA SER A 240 1.00 -5.73 -2.15
C SER A 240 1.55 -4.64 -3.07
N PRO A 241 0.77 -3.68 -3.63
CA PRO A 241 1.33 -2.57 -4.39
C PRO A 241 2.22 -1.63 -3.55
N VAL A 242 1.97 -1.56 -2.24
CA VAL A 242 2.73 -0.71 -1.30
C VAL A 242 3.95 -1.44 -0.75
N MET A 243 3.77 -2.68 -0.30
CA MET A 243 4.78 -3.51 0.37
C MET A 243 4.96 -4.87 -0.32
N PRO A 244 5.42 -4.94 -1.58
CA PRO A 244 5.40 -6.16 -2.38
C PRO A 244 6.20 -7.32 -1.76
N HIS A 245 7.35 -7.03 -1.16
CA HIS A 245 8.21 -8.07 -0.59
C HIS A 245 7.62 -8.65 0.70
N ARG A 246 7.22 -7.81 1.65
CA ARG A 246 6.70 -8.26 2.94
C ARG A 246 5.34 -8.95 2.82
N THR A 247 4.48 -8.47 1.94
CA THR A 247 3.20 -9.14 1.67
C THR A 247 3.39 -10.49 0.98
N SER A 248 4.37 -10.62 0.07
CA SER A 248 4.73 -11.90 -0.52
C SER A 248 5.19 -12.92 0.53
N ILE A 249 6.01 -12.49 1.51
CA ILE A 249 6.43 -13.36 2.63
C ILE A 249 5.22 -13.80 3.46
N LEU A 250 4.28 -12.89 3.74
CA LEU A 250 3.07 -13.21 4.49
C LEU A 250 2.19 -14.23 3.73
N LEU A 251 1.96 -14.00 2.44
CA LEU A 251 1.17 -14.90 1.61
C LEU A 251 1.83 -16.28 1.52
N ASP A 252 3.14 -16.33 1.38
CA ASP A 252 3.89 -17.58 1.38
C ASP A 252 3.82 -18.31 2.73
N ALA A 253 3.92 -17.59 3.86
CA ALA A 253 3.74 -18.14 5.20
C ALA A 253 2.36 -18.78 5.40
N LEU A 254 1.31 -18.18 4.83
CA LEU A 254 -0.04 -18.73 4.83
C LEU A 254 -0.27 -19.80 3.76
N SER A 255 0.72 -20.16 2.95
CA SER A 255 0.56 -21.02 1.76
C SER A 255 -0.53 -20.53 0.79
N ALA A 256 -0.80 -19.25 0.79
CA ALA A 256 -1.80 -18.61 -0.06
C ALA A 256 -1.28 -18.53 -1.49
N ARG A 257 -1.93 -19.27 -2.40
CA ARG A 257 -1.55 -19.37 -3.83
C ARG A 257 -2.31 -18.40 -4.69
N ASP A 258 -3.47 -17.96 -4.21
CA ASP A 258 -4.39 -17.10 -4.95
C ASP A 258 -4.31 -15.67 -4.43
N THR A 259 -4.08 -14.72 -5.36
CA THR A 259 -4.08 -13.28 -5.11
C THR A 259 -5.42 -12.63 -5.41
N ASP A 260 -6.47 -13.41 -5.69
CA ASP A 260 -7.83 -12.93 -5.83
C ASP A 260 -8.30 -12.26 -4.52
N ILE A 261 -8.96 -11.12 -4.66
CA ILE A 261 -9.49 -10.34 -3.54
C ILE A 261 -10.83 -10.85 -2.99
N SER A 262 -11.40 -11.91 -3.58
CA SER A 262 -12.60 -12.55 -3.03
C SER A 262 -12.29 -13.33 -1.75
N TRP A 263 -13.30 -13.49 -0.91
CA TRP A 263 -13.20 -14.22 0.35
C TRP A 263 -13.17 -15.73 0.15
N GLY A 264 -12.46 -16.45 1.05
CA GLY A 264 -12.47 -17.91 1.09
C GLY A 264 -11.43 -18.56 0.16
N LYS A 265 -10.29 -17.95 -0.04
CA LYS A 265 -9.21 -18.44 -0.88
C LYS A 265 -8.09 -19.16 -0.13
N LEU A 266 -8.02 -19.08 1.19
CA LEU A 266 -7.20 -19.99 1.98
C LEU A 266 -7.79 -21.41 1.90
N ILE A 267 -6.93 -22.38 1.63
CA ILE A 267 -7.34 -23.79 1.47
C ILE A 267 -7.16 -24.50 2.81
N PRO A 268 -8.25 -24.96 3.46
CA PRO A 268 -8.14 -25.79 4.65
C PRO A 268 -7.28 -27.03 4.40
N GLY A 269 -6.45 -27.37 5.39
CA GLY A 269 -5.50 -28.49 5.29
C GLY A 269 -4.15 -28.14 4.67
N ASP A 270 -3.98 -27.02 3.98
CA ASP A 270 -2.67 -26.53 3.52
C ASP A 270 -1.77 -26.25 4.71
N ILE A 271 -0.46 -26.54 4.53
CA ILE A 271 0.52 -26.43 5.61
C ILE A 271 1.12 -25.03 5.61
N LEU A 272 1.06 -24.34 6.76
CA LEU A 272 1.76 -23.08 6.96
C LEU A 272 3.27 -23.27 6.88
N LYS A 273 3.94 -22.34 6.21
CA LYS A 273 5.40 -22.32 6.17
C LYS A 273 6.01 -21.58 7.35
N ASP A 274 7.28 -21.86 7.63
CA ASP A 274 8.03 -21.09 8.62
C ASP A 274 8.39 -19.71 8.06
N HIS A 275 8.37 -18.72 8.92
CA HIS A 275 8.74 -17.35 8.59
C HIS A 275 9.37 -16.66 9.77
N GLU A 276 10.29 -15.76 9.51
CA GLU A 276 10.79 -14.80 10.48
C GLU A 276 9.72 -13.76 10.83
N PRO A 277 9.84 -13.03 11.94
CA PRO A 277 8.96 -11.91 12.22
C PRO A 277 8.85 -10.97 11.02
N LEU A 278 7.62 -10.73 10.55
CA LEU A 278 7.39 -9.94 9.33
C LEU A 278 7.95 -8.53 9.46
N PHE A 279 7.77 -7.92 10.63
CA PHE A 279 8.31 -6.62 11.01
C PHE A 279 8.86 -6.70 12.44
N PRO A 280 10.17 -6.94 12.60
CA PRO A 280 10.80 -6.89 13.92
C PRO A 280 10.64 -5.51 14.54
N ARG A 281 10.24 -5.45 15.81
CA ARG A 281 10.04 -4.18 16.50
C ARG A 281 11.34 -3.39 16.62
N ILE A 282 11.32 -2.12 16.22
CA ILE A 282 12.43 -1.18 16.41
C ILE A 282 12.43 -0.70 17.86
N LYS A 283 13.62 -0.72 18.49
CA LYS A 283 13.85 -0.32 19.89
C LYS A 283 14.08 1.18 20.01
#